data_fe7639721c477deeec1c34dcdb8d7bf2
#
_entry.id   fe7639721c477deeec1c34dcdb8d7bf2
#
_cell.length_a   1.000
_cell.length_b   1.000
_cell.length_c   1.000
_cell.angle_alpha   90.00
_cell.angle_beta   90.00
_cell.angle_gamma   90.00
#
_symmetry.space_group_name_H-M   'P 1'
#
loop_
_entity.id
_entity.type
_entity.pdbx_description
1 polymer ?
#
loop_
_entity_poly.entity_id
_entity_poly.type
_entity_poly.pdbx_seq_one_letter_code
_entity_poly.pdbx_strand_id
1 'polypeptide(L)'
;MLLAILKLKIFHRLFRLRNRHNLVCVVNMCDMNRVQVGRKSYGAISVIDFSPADTKLIIGNYCSIAGGTTFLLGGEHNLDTISTYPFKVRLFGEEREAGSKGDIVIKDDVWIGQNAIICSGVTVGQGAVVAAGAVVTKDVEPYAIVGGNPAKFIKYRLDESLRKKLEKTDVAALFDKFTKEDMPVVYEKLDEEMLDEFLKR
;
A
#
# COMPACT_ATOMS: atom_id res chain seq x y z
N MET A 1 30.01 -7.60 -2.88
CA MET A 1 29.45 -6.52 -2.04
C MET A 1 29.34 -5.19 -2.81
N LEU A 2 30.41 -4.62 -3.34
CA LEU A 2 30.39 -3.32 -4.07
C LEU A 2 29.43 -3.30 -5.28
N LEU A 3 29.41 -4.36 -6.08
CA LEU A 3 28.53 -4.48 -7.25
C LEU A 3 27.04 -4.49 -6.86
N ALA A 4 26.66 -5.13 -5.75
CA ALA A 4 25.28 -5.15 -5.25
C ALA A 4 24.83 -3.76 -4.79
N ILE A 5 25.69 -3.02 -4.11
CA ILE A 5 25.43 -1.64 -3.70
C ILE A 5 25.27 -0.73 -4.92
N LEU A 6 26.11 -0.90 -5.95
CA LEU A 6 25.99 -0.13 -7.17
C LEU A 6 24.67 -0.42 -7.92
N LYS A 7 24.29 -1.70 -8.04
CA LYS A 7 23.02 -2.10 -8.65
C LYS A 7 21.83 -1.49 -7.90
N LEU A 8 21.84 -1.51 -6.56
CA LEU A 8 20.78 -0.91 -5.75
C LEU A 8 20.71 0.61 -5.94
N LYS A 9 21.83 1.31 -6.00
CA LYS A 9 21.86 2.76 -6.27
C LYS A 9 21.29 3.09 -7.65
N ILE A 10 21.64 2.31 -8.67
CA ILE A 10 21.09 2.47 -10.02
C ILE A 10 19.58 2.24 -10.01
N PHE A 11 19.12 1.15 -9.37
CA PHE A 11 17.70 0.85 -9.19
C PHE A 11 16.94 2.01 -8.54
N HIS A 12 17.43 2.55 -7.41
CA HIS A 12 16.81 3.69 -6.73
C HIS A 12 16.72 4.92 -7.64
N ARG A 13 17.79 5.22 -8.40
CA ARG A 13 17.80 6.33 -9.36
C ARG A 13 16.76 6.15 -10.46
N LEU A 14 16.67 4.95 -11.05
CA LEU A 14 15.70 4.65 -12.10
C LEU A 14 14.27 4.69 -11.56
N PHE A 15 14.03 4.14 -10.37
CA PHE A 15 12.73 4.19 -9.72
C PHE A 15 12.29 5.63 -9.48
N ARG A 16 13.16 6.50 -8.96
CA ARG A 16 12.89 7.94 -8.77
C ARG A 16 12.61 8.67 -10.08
N LEU A 17 13.31 8.36 -11.15
CA LEU A 17 13.07 8.97 -12.46
C LEU A 17 11.66 8.65 -13.00
N ARG A 18 11.16 7.43 -12.78
CA ARG A 18 9.82 7.00 -13.17
C ARG A 18 8.73 7.57 -12.24
N ASN A 19 9.07 7.86 -10.99
CA ASN A 19 8.14 8.23 -9.92
C ASN A 19 8.36 9.66 -9.41
N ARG A 20 8.57 10.64 -10.29
CA ARG A 20 8.80 12.06 -9.91
C ARG A 20 7.59 12.71 -9.27
N HIS A 21 6.40 12.20 -9.51
CA HIS A 21 5.12 12.70 -9.02
C HIS A 21 4.79 12.28 -7.58
N ASN A 22 5.62 11.43 -6.97
CA ASN A 22 5.48 10.99 -5.57
C ASN A 22 6.84 10.98 -4.85
N LEU A 23 6.85 10.62 -3.55
CA LEU A 23 8.04 10.55 -2.70
C LEU A 23 8.26 9.13 -2.12
N VAL A 24 7.70 8.11 -2.75
CA VAL A 24 7.94 6.72 -2.34
C VAL A 24 9.32 6.25 -2.78
N CYS A 25 9.99 5.51 -1.91
CA CYS A 25 11.27 4.84 -2.16
C CYS A 25 11.12 3.35 -1.90
N VAL A 26 11.53 2.50 -2.83
CA VAL A 26 11.61 1.04 -2.62
C VAL A 26 12.99 0.70 -2.09
N VAL A 27 13.08 0.10 -0.90
CA VAL A 27 14.37 -0.11 -0.22
C VAL A 27 15.15 -1.34 -0.71
N ASN A 28 14.49 -2.31 -1.32
CA ASN A 28 15.09 -3.51 -1.92
C ASN A 28 14.91 -3.54 -3.43
N MET A 29 15.67 -4.36 -4.11
CA MET A 29 15.48 -4.58 -5.54
C MET A 29 14.23 -5.43 -5.80
N CYS A 30 13.38 -4.98 -6.72
CA CYS A 30 12.22 -5.69 -7.21
C CYS A 30 12.00 -5.39 -8.70
N ASP A 31 11.02 -6.04 -9.33
CA ASP A 31 10.59 -5.64 -10.67
C ASP A 31 9.78 -4.34 -10.59
N MET A 32 10.38 -3.25 -11.07
CA MET A 32 9.75 -1.91 -11.07
C MET A 32 8.45 -1.84 -11.89
N ASN A 33 8.23 -2.76 -12.84
CA ASN A 33 7.02 -2.77 -13.65
C ASN A 33 5.81 -3.28 -12.86
N ARG A 34 6.07 -3.98 -11.74
CA ARG A 34 5.04 -4.46 -10.81
C ARG A 34 4.66 -3.45 -9.74
N VAL A 35 5.31 -2.27 -9.68
CA VAL A 35 5.06 -1.26 -8.65
C VAL A 35 4.54 0.01 -9.32
N GLN A 36 3.29 0.33 -9.05
CA GLN A 36 2.62 1.55 -9.47
C GLN A 36 2.31 2.40 -8.24
N VAL A 37 2.63 3.69 -8.29
CA VAL A 37 2.43 4.60 -7.14
C VAL A 37 1.80 5.89 -7.64
N GLY A 38 0.70 6.28 -7.01
CA GLY A 38 0.00 7.53 -7.26
C GLY A 38 0.78 8.78 -6.81
N ARG A 39 0.27 9.94 -7.20
CA ARG A 39 0.89 11.23 -6.90
C ARG A 39 0.84 11.56 -5.40
N LYS A 40 1.84 12.32 -4.95
CA LYS A 40 1.95 12.84 -3.56
C LYS A 40 2.11 11.77 -2.47
N SER A 41 1.98 10.48 -2.79
CA SER A 41 2.27 9.40 -1.83
C SER A 41 3.74 9.40 -1.43
N TYR A 42 4.04 9.04 -0.19
CA TYR A 42 5.41 9.04 0.33
C TYR A 42 5.68 7.87 1.27
N GLY A 43 6.95 7.54 1.43
CA GLY A 43 7.46 6.56 2.39
C GLY A 43 8.50 5.61 1.82
N ALA A 44 9.08 4.80 2.71
CA ALA A 44 10.07 3.78 2.36
C ALA A 44 9.43 2.39 2.49
N ILE A 45 9.36 1.67 1.37
CA ILE A 45 8.64 0.39 1.27
C ILE A 45 9.58 -0.74 0.86
N SER A 46 9.31 -1.95 1.35
CA SER A 46 9.89 -3.20 0.88
C SER A 46 8.86 -3.97 0.04
N VAL A 47 9.27 -4.45 -1.13
CA VAL A 47 8.41 -5.25 -2.01
C VAL A 47 9.06 -6.61 -2.19
N ILE A 48 8.41 -7.66 -1.71
CA ILE A 48 8.90 -9.04 -1.75
C ILE A 48 8.01 -9.85 -2.68
N ASP A 49 8.61 -10.51 -3.66
CA ASP A 49 7.91 -11.32 -4.63
C ASP A 49 8.67 -12.62 -4.92
N PHE A 50 8.03 -13.73 -4.61
CA PHE A 50 8.54 -15.08 -4.91
C PHE A 50 7.62 -15.84 -5.88
N SER A 51 6.56 -15.20 -6.36
CA SER A 51 5.57 -15.82 -7.25
C SER A 51 5.95 -15.68 -8.73
N PRO A 52 5.68 -16.69 -9.57
CA PRO A 52 5.71 -16.56 -11.02
C PRO A 52 4.56 -15.71 -11.58
N ALA A 53 3.48 -15.52 -10.79
CA ALA A 53 2.34 -14.72 -11.21
C ALA A 53 2.71 -13.25 -11.45
N ASP A 54 2.08 -12.61 -12.44
CA ASP A 54 2.28 -11.18 -12.74
C ASP A 54 1.44 -10.30 -11.79
N THR A 55 1.69 -10.45 -10.49
CA THR A 55 1.01 -9.67 -9.45
C THR A 55 1.65 -8.33 -9.25
N LYS A 56 0.85 -7.31 -8.96
CA LYS A 56 1.26 -5.91 -8.85
C LYS A 56 1.00 -5.36 -7.45
N LEU A 57 1.82 -4.37 -7.10
CA LEU A 57 1.55 -3.44 -6.01
C LEU A 57 1.05 -2.14 -6.64
N ILE A 58 -0.18 -1.76 -6.33
CA ILE A 58 -0.82 -0.54 -6.79
C ILE A 58 -1.09 0.33 -5.58
N ILE A 59 -0.41 1.46 -5.48
CA ILE A 59 -0.58 2.45 -4.41
C ILE A 59 -1.24 3.69 -5.01
N GLY A 60 -2.32 4.12 -4.41
CA GLY A 60 -3.07 5.31 -4.76
C GLY A 60 -2.33 6.61 -4.48
N ASN A 61 -3.09 7.69 -4.51
CA ASN A 61 -2.61 9.05 -4.30
C ASN A 61 -2.64 9.42 -2.81
N TYR A 62 -1.78 10.36 -2.40
CA TYR A 62 -1.77 10.93 -1.04
C TYR A 62 -1.61 9.91 0.09
N CYS A 63 -1.06 8.72 -0.18
CA CYS A 63 -0.80 7.71 0.84
C CYS A 63 0.40 8.07 1.70
N SER A 64 0.26 7.85 3.00
CA SER A 64 1.32 8.04 4.02
C SER A 64 1.81 6.67 4.47
N ILE A 65 3.06 6.30 4.14
CA ILE A 65 3.59 4.96 4.42
C ILE A 65 4.82 5.08 5.32
N ALA A 66 4.72 4.57 6.54
CA ALA A 66 5.83 4.58 7.48
C ALA A 66 6.90 3.55 7.10
N GLY A 67 8.12 3.76 7.62
CA GLY A 67 9.26 2.90 7.34
C GLY A 67 9.08 1.45 7.79
N GLY A 68 9.77 0.52 7.13
CA GLY A 68 9.69 -0.91 7.42
C GLY A 68 8.42 -1.60 6.91
N THR A 69 7.52 -0.87 6.25
CA THR A 69 6.35 -1.48 5.61
C THR A 69 6.77 -2.45 4.52
N THR A 70 6.19 -3.66 4.55
CA THR A 70 6.49 -4.74 3.60
C THR A 70 5.23 -5.17 2.85
N PHE A 71 5.33 -5.25 1.52
CA PHE A 71 4.30 -5.77 0.64
C PHE A 71 4.75 -7.13 0.10
N LEU A 72 3.99 -8.19 0.42
CA LEU A 72 4.25 -9.56 -0.01
C LEU A 72 3.39 -9.87 -1.24
N LEU A 73 3.93 -9.73 -2.45
CA LEU A 73 3.20 -9.98 -3.71
C LEU A 73 2.95 -11.46 -3.98
N GLY A 74 3.68 -12.32 -3.31
CA GLY A 74 3.53 -13.76 -3.38
C GLY A 74 4.54 -14.46 -2.48
N GLY A 75 4.37 -15.75 -2.31
CA GLY A 75 5.19 -16.55 -1.42
C GLY A 75 4.39 -17.69 -0.77
N GLU A 76 3.14 -17.85 -1.17
CA GLU A 76 2.28 -18.91 -0.67
C GLU A 76 2.74 -20.26 -1.18
N HIS A 77 2.87 -21.21 -0.26
CA HIS A 77 3.08 -22.63 -0.58
C HIS A 77 1.76 -23.37 -0.68
N ASN A 78 1.70 -24.40 -1.52
CA ASN A 78 0.55 -25.29 -1.58
C ASN A 78 0.35 -26.00 -0.24
N LEU A 79 -0.85 -25.89 0.32
CA LEU A 79 -1.21 -26.51 1.60
C LEU A 79 -1.88 -27.89 1.43
N ASP A 80 -2.45 -28.17 0.24
CA ASP A 80 -3.24 -29.37 -0.06
C ASP A 80 -2.43 -30.46 -0.77
N THR A 81 -1.10 -30.40 -0.62
CA THR A 81 -0.17 -31.39 -1.19
C THR A 81 0.51 -32.19 -0.08
N ILE A 82 1.21 -33.28 -0.45
CA ILE A 82 1.93 -34.13 0.51
C ILE A 82 2.98 -33.35 1.32
N SER A 83 3.43 -32.20 0.81
CA SER A 83 4.45 -31.36 1.46
C SER A 83 4.30 -29.90 1.02
N THR A 84 4.58 -28.99 1.93
CA THR A 84 4.72 -27.56 1.62
C THR A 84 6.11 -27.20 1.11
N TYR A 85 7.04 -28.15 1.06
CA TYR A 85 8.41 -27.90 0.59
C TYR A 85 8.42 -27.62 -0.93
N PRO A 86 9.11 -26.57 -1.40
CA PRO A 86 9.11 -26.19 -2.80
C PRO A 86 10.08 -27.05 -3.62
N PHE A 87 9.69 -28.30 -3.92
CA PHE A 87 10.50 -29.29 -4.63
C PHE A 87 10.95 -28.81 -6.00
N LYS A 88 10.06 -28.17 -6.75
CA LYS A 88 10.35 -27.68 -8.10
C LYS A 88 11.54 -26.75 -8.10
N VAL A 89 11.54 -25.75 -7.20
CA VAL A 89 12.63 -24.78 -7.10
C VAL A 89 13.89 -25.39 -6.46
N ARG A 90 13.73 -26.15 -5.36
CA ARG A 90 14.87 -26.57 -4.55
C ARG A 90 15.59 -27.82 -5.04
N LEU A 91 14.87 -28.72 -5.73
CA LEU A 91 15.43 -29.98 -6.19
C LEU A 91 15.44 -30.11 -7.72
N PHE A 92 14.51 -29.47 -8.43
CA PHE A 92 14.34 -29.66 -9.85
C PHE A 92 14.77 -28.45 -10.69
N GLY A 93 15.22 -27.35 -10.04
CA GLY A 93 15.87 -26.21 -10.72
C GLY A 93 14.90 -25.24 -11.41
N GLU A 94 13.59 -25.30 -11.12
CA GLU A 94 12.65 -24.28 -11.60
C GLU A 94 12.93 -22.94 -10.88
N GLU A 95 12.64 -21.83 -11.56
CA GLU A 95 12.92 -20.50 -10.99
C GLU A 95 11.97 -20.13 -9.87
N ARG A 96 10.70 -20.48 -9.99
CA ARG A 96 9.64 -20.09 -9.04
C ARG A 96 8.56 -21.17 -8.92
N GLU A 97 7.97 -21.29 -7.74
CA GLU A 97 6.90 -22.25 -7.45
C GLU A 97 5.79 -21.63 -6.59
N ALA A 98 6.14 -20.63 -5.77
CA ALA A 98 5.22 -20.04 -4.81
C ALA A 98 4.01 -19.36 -5.48
N GLY A 99 2.84 -19.51 -4.86
CA GLY A 99 1.61 -18.88 -5.30
C GLY A 99 1.50 -17.41 -4.93
N SER A 100 0.43 -16.78 -5.43
CA SER A 100 -0.03 -15.46 -5.00
C SER A 100 -1.56 -15.42 -5.04
N LYS A 101 -2.17 -14.64 -4.14
CA LYS A 101 -3.62 -14.41 -4.11
C LYS A 101 -4.06 -13.24 -5.01
N GLY A 102 -3.12 -12.60 -5.69
CA GLY A 102 -3.38 -11.50 -6.60
C GLY A 102 -2.72 -10.19 -6.17
N ASP A 103 -3.12 -9.11 -6.83
CA ASP A 103 -2.58 -7.78 -6.63
C ASP A 103 -2.79 -7.27 -5.21
N ILE A 104 -1.86 -6.44 -4.74
CA ILE A 104 -2.07 -5.61 -3.55
C ILE A 104 -2.50 -4.23 -4.03
N VAL A 105 -3.67 -3.76 -3.56
CA VAL A 105 -4.24 -2.47 -3.95
C VAL A 105 -4.39 -1.60 -2.71
N ILE A 106 -3.63 -0.51 -2.64
CA ILE A 106 -3.78 0.54 -1.64
C ILE A 106 -4.50 1.71 -2.30
N LYS A 107 -5.70 2.04 -1.84
CA LYS A 107 -6.49 3.15 -2.38
C LYS A 107 -5.93 4.51 -1.92
N ASP A 108 -6.58 5.60 -2.31
CA ASP A 108 -6.15 6.96 -1.99
C ASP A 108 -6.27 7.27 -0.48
N ASP A 109 -5.46 8.20 0.02
CA ASP A 109 -5.49 8.69 1.41
C ASP A 109 -5.25 7.61 2.47
N VAL A 110 -4.60 6.51 2.14
CA VAL A 110 -4.31 5.43 3.12
C VAL A 110 -3.10 5.78 3.96
N TRP A 111 -3.23 5.56 5.28
CA TRP A 111 -2.09 5.61 6.21
C TRP A 111 -1.67 4.21 6.63
N ILE A 112 -0.42 3.85 6.36
CA ILE A 112 0.19 2.58 6.79
C ILE A 112 1.24 2.87 7.87
N GLY A 113 1.02 2.33 9.06
CA GLY A 113 1.90 2.44 10.21
C GLY A 113 3.19 1.64 10.05
N GLN A 114 4.18 1.98 10.87
CA GLN A 114 5.52 1.41 10.83
C GLN A 114 5.53 -0.12 10.97
N ASN A 115 6.38 -0.79 10.17
CA ASN A 115 6.57 -2.24 10.18
C ASN A 115 5.30 -3.06 9.88
N ALA A 116 4.30 -2.48 9.25
CA ALA A 116 3.14 -3.24 8.79
C ALA A 116 3.50 -4.17 7.62
N ILE A 117 2.80 -5.30 7.52
CA ILE A 117 2.94 -6.27 6.43
C ILE A 117 1.59 -6.38 5.73
N ILE A 118 1.58 -6.21 4.41
CA ILE A 118 0.40 -6.37 3.57
C ILE A 118 0.60 -7.60 2.69
N CYS A 119 -0.31 -8.57 2.80
CA CYS A 119 -0.24 -9.83 2.06
C CYS A 119 -0.86 -9.69 0.65
N SER A 120 -0.51 -10.60 -0.24
CA SER A 120 -1.03 -10.69 -1.60
C SER A 120 -2.56 -10.79 -1.64
N GLY A 121 -3.17 -10.22 -2.68
CA GLY A 121 -4.61 -10.20 -2.89
C GLY A 121 -5.39 -9.22 -2.01
N VAL A 122 -4.71 -8.42 -1.18
CA VAL A 122 -5.38 -7.48 -0.24
C VAL A 122 -5.65 -6.14 -0.90
N THR A 123 -6.88 -5.65 -0.74
CA THR A 123 -7.26 -4.26 -1.00
C THR A 123 -7.41 -3.49 0.32
N VAL A 124 -6.69 -2.38 0.45
CA VAL A 124 -6.87 -1.41 1.54
C VAL A 124 -7.67 -0.23 1.02
N GLY A 125 -8.87 -0.05 1.54
CA GLY A 125 -9.86 0.93 1.09
C GLY A 125 -9.41 2.37 1.34
N GLN A 126 -10.00 3.30 0.59
CA GLN A 126 -9.73 4.74 0.66
C GLN A 126 -9.81 5.28 2.08
N GLY A 127 -8.84 6.09 2.47
CA GLY A 127 -8.79 6.72 3.79
C GLY A 127 -8.60 5.75 4.96
N ALA A 128 -8.34 4.47 4.73
CA ALA A 128 -8.11 3.49 5.80
C ALA A 128 -6.78 3.70 6.51
N VAL A 129 -6.69 3.17 7.72
CA VAL A 129 -5.48 3.19 8.54
C VAL A 129 -5.08 1.77 8.92
N VAL A 130 -3.87 1.41 8.60
CA VAL A 130 -3.22 0.18 9.07
C VAL A 130 -2.28 0.55 10.22
N ALA A 131 -2.54 0.04 11.41
CA ALA A 131 -1.73 0.33 12.60
C ALA A 131 -0.31 -0.24 12.47
N ALA A 132 0.63 0.33 13.21
CA ALA A 132 2.01 -0.13 13.25
C ALA A 132 2.10 -1.62 13.65
N GLY A 133 2.98 -2.38 12.98
CA GLY A 133 3.18 -3.80 13.22
C GLY A 133 2.02 -4.73 12.82
N ALA A 134 0.99 -4.21 12.16
CA ALA A 134 -0.14 -5.02 11.72
C ALA A 134 0.24 -5.94 10.56
N VAL A 135 -0.35 -7.16 10.53
CA VAL A 135 -0.25 -8.10 9.41
C VAL A 135 -1.61 -8.22 8.73
N VAL A 136 -1.77 -7.53 7.61
CA VAL A 136 -3.03 -7.45 6.87
C VAL A 136 -3.15 -8.61 5.90
N THR A 137 -4.11 -9.51 6.16
CA THR A 137 -4.33 -10.75 5.40
C THR A 137 -5.68 -10.78 4.69
N LYS A 138 -6.52 -9.74 4.86
CA LYS A 138 -7.86 -9.58 4.27
C LYS A 138 -8.06 -8.12 3.89
N ASP A 139 -9.03 -7.87 3.02
CA ASP A 139 -9.40 -6.53 2.63
C ASP A 139 -9.78 -5.66 3.82
N VAL A 140 -9.46 -4.37 3.72
CA VAL A 140 -9.75 -3.35 4.71
C VAL A 140 -10.76 -2.38 4.12
N GLU A 141 -11.88 -2.18 4.80
CA GLU A 141 -12.94 -1.27 4.36
C GLU A 141 -12.44 0.19 4.31
N PRO A 142 -13.04 1.02 3.43
CA PRO A 142 -12.73 2.45 3.41
C PRO A 142 -12.91 3.09 4.79
N TYR A 143 -11.98 3.96 5.16
CA TYR A 143 -11.95 4.70 6.43
C TYR A 143 -11.91 3.83 7.69
N ALA A 144 -11.71 2.52 7.57
CA ALA A 144 -11.50 1.64 8.72
C ALA A 144 -10.08 1.78 9.28
N ILE A 145 -9.95 1.61 10.59
CA ILE A 145 -8.68 1.43 11.29
C ILE A 145 -8.56 -0.04 11.65
N VAL A 146 -7.48 -0.68 11.19
CA VAL A 146 -7.19 -2.08 11.49
C VAL A 146 -5.84 -2.21 12.18
N GLY A 147 -5.65 -3.26 12.98
CA GLY A 147 -4.38 -3.52 13.66
C GLY A 147 -4.25 -4.93 14.21
N GLY A 148 -3.04 -5.30 14.60
CA GLY A 148 -2.71 -6.62 15.16
C GLY A 148 -2.22 -7.63 14.12
N ASN A 149 -1.96 -8.86 14.56
CA ASN A 149 -1.51 -9.99 13.74
C ASN A 149 -2.37 -11.23 14.05
N PRO A 150 -3.25 -11.70 13.14
CA PRO A 150 -3.65 -11.00 11.92
C PRO A 150 -4.41 -9.69 12.24
N ALA A 151 -4.37 -8.73 11.33
CA ALA A 151 -5.04 -7.45 11.50
C ALA A 151 -6.56 -7.63 11.60
N LYS A 152 -7.16 -6.94 12.57
CA LYS A 152 -8.60 -6.93 12.82
C LYS A 152 -9.11 -5.50 12.84
N PHE A 153 -10.38 -5.32 12.51
CA PHE A 153 -11.08 -4.05 12.62
C PHE A 153 -11.04 -3.54 14.07
N ILE A 154 -10.74 -2.26 14.24
CA ILE A 154 -10.72 -1.55 15.52
C ILE A 154 -11.91 -0.59 15.58
N LYS A 155 -11.99 0.34 14.62
CA LYS A 155 -13.06 1.34 14.50
C LYS A 155 -12.98 2.02 13.12
N TYR A 156 -13.97 2.82 12.80
CA TYR A 156 -13.86 3.78 11.69
C TYR A 156 -13.26 5.11 12.15
N ARG A 157 -12.61 5.82 11.21
CA ARG A 157 -12.05 7.18 11.46
C ARG A 157 -13.14 8.23 11.62
N LEU A 158 -14.21 8.09 10.85
CA LEU A 158 -15.26 9.09 10.65
C LEU A 158 -16.62 8.46 10.91
N ASP A 159 -17.61 9.30 11.16
CA ASP A 159 -18.99 8.89 11.24
C ASP A 159 -19.52 8.36 9.89
N GLU A 160 -20.59 7.58 9.94
CA GLU A 160 -21.11 6.88 8.76
C GLU A 160 -21.53 7.84 7.63
N SER A 161 -22.14 8.98 7.98
CA SER A 161 -22.57 9.99 7.01
C SER A 161 -21.38 10.58 6.24
N LEU A 162 -20.31 10.96 6.94
CA LEU A 162 -19.09 11.48 6.33
C LEU A 162 -18.40 10.44 5.45
N ARG A 163 -18.33 9.18 5.92
CA ARG A 163 -17.73 8.09 5.14
C ARG A 163 -18.48 7.88 3.83
N LYS A 164 -19.82 7.79 3.87
CA LYS A 164 -20.64 7.59 2.67
C LYS A 164 -20.49 8.70 1.62
N LYS A 165 -20.28 9.94 2.07
CA LYS A 165 -19.99 11.07 1.17
C LYS A 165 -18.60 10.93 0.54
N LEU A 166 -17.58 10.68 1.37
CA LEU A 166 -16.19 10.60 0.93
C LEU A 166 -15.89 9.36 0.08
N GLU A 167 -16.54 8.23 0.32
CA GLU A 167 -16.40 7.02 -0.52
C GLU A 167 -16.84 7.24 -1.98
N LYS A 168 -17.72 8.20 -2.21
CA LYS A 168 -18.19 8.60 -3.54
C LYS A 168 -17.39 9.75 -4.15
N THR A 169 -16.43 10.28 -3.39
CA THR A 169 -15.65 11.46 -3.76
C THR A 169 -14.29 11.03 -4.29
N ASP A 170 -13.84 11.63 -5.39
CA ASP A 170 -12.43 11.60 -5.78
C ASP A 170 -11.64 12.50 -4.81
N VAL A 171 -11.21 11.89 -3.68
CA VAL A 171 -10.50 12.64 -2.63
C VAL A 171 -9.16 13.17 -3.13
N ALA A 172 -8.52 12.50 -4.07
CA ALA A 172 -7.26 12.98 -4.63
C ALA A 172 -7.47 14.25 -5.45
N ALA A 173 -8.53 14.32 -6.25
CA ALA A 173 -8.89 15.54 -6.97
C ALA A 173 -9.33 16.67 -6.02
N LEU A 174 -9.99 16.35 -4.91
CA LEU A 174 -10.33 17.31 -3.86
C LEU A 174 -9.04 17.88 -3.22
N PHE A 175 -8.10 17.03 -2.82
CA PHE A 175 -6.86 17.45 -2.16
C PHE A 175 -5.94 18.26 -3.07
N ASP A 176 -5.99 18.03 -4.39
CA ASP A 176 -5.24 18.84 -5.36
C ASP A 176 -5.68 20.32 -5.38
N LYS A 177 -6.90 20.62 -4.89
CA LYS A 177 -7.43 22.00 -4.82
C LYS A 177 -6.98 22.75 -3.55
N PHE A 178 -6.48 22.03 -2.52
CA PHE A 178 -6.08 22.64 -1.27
C PHE A 178 -4.86 23.56 -1.46
N THR A 179 -4.96 24.73 -0.87
CA THR A 179 -3.92 25.76 -0.87
C THR A 179 -3.38 25.98 0.54
N LYS A 180 -2.42 26.87 0.68
CA LYS A 180 -1.86 27.23 2.00
C LYS A 180 -2.89 27.94 2.88
N GLU A 181 -3.82 28.63 2.29
CA GLU A 181 -4.92 29.33 2.98
C GLU A 181 -5.91 28.36 3.63
N ASP A 182 -6.02 27.14 3.11
CA ASP A 182 -6.91 26.11 3.66
C ASP A 182 -6.31 25.39 4.90
N MET A 183 -5.01 25.60 5.18
CA MET A 183 -4.30 24.92 6.28
C MET A 183 -5.03 24.98 7.65
N PRO A 184 -5.57 26.11 8.09
CA PRO A 184 -6.27 26.15 9.39
C PRO A 184 -7.46 25.20 9.45
N VAL A 185 -8.24 25.12 8.36
CA VAL A 185 -9.49 24.35 8.30
C VAL A 185 -9.24 22.86 8.04
N VAL A 186 -8.25 22.53 7.20
CA VAL A 186 -7.93 21.11 6.86
C VAL A 186 -7.52 20.28 8.08
N TYR A 187 -7.02 20.92 9.14
CA TYR A 187 -6.63 20.24 10.38
C TYR A 187 -7.67 20.30 11.50
N GLU A 188 -8.82 20.88 11.24
CA GLU A 188 -9.95 20.84 12.18
C GLU A 188 -10.66 19.49 12.14
N LYS A 189 -11.48 19.24 13.17
CA LYS A 189 -12.32 18.05 13.19
C LYS A 189 -13.37 18.16 12.10
N LEU A 190 -13.33 17.26 11.13
CA LEU A 190 -14.26 17.24 10.02
C LEU A 190 -15.69 17.00 10.49
N ASP A 191 -16.62 17.84 10.04
CA ASP A 191 -18.06 17.67 10.13
C ASP A 191 -18.73 17.74 8.75
N GLU A 192 -20.05 17.63 8.71
CA GLU A 192 -20.78 17.58 7.44
C GLU A 192 -20.81 18.93 6.71
N GLU A 193 -20.90 20.04 7.44
CA GLU A 193 -20.95 21.39 6.86
C GLU A 193 -19.60 21.72 6.17
N MET A 194 -18.52 21.48 6.88
CA MET A 194 -17.16 21.64 6.36
C MET A 194 -16.91 20.75 5.12
N LEU A 195 -17.34 19.48 5.17
CA LEU A 195 -17.19 18.58 4.03
C LEU A 195 -17.99 19.09 2.83
N ASP A 196 -19.24 19.54 3.03
CA ASP A 196 -20.08 20.05 1.95
C ASP A 196 -19.50 21.35 1.34
N GLU A 197 -18.82 22.18 2.13
CA GLU A 197 -18.09 23.34 1.61
C GLU A 197 -16.89 22.91 0.74
N PHE A 198 -16.10 21.95 1.18
CA PHE A 198 -14.98 21.43 0.39
C PHE A 198 -15.44 20.79 -0.92
N LEU A 199 -16.56 20.07 -0.91
CA LEU A 199 -17.11 19.42 -2.11
C LEU A 199 -17.69 20.39 -3.14
N LYS A 200 -18.07 21.62 -2.75
CA LYS A 200 -18.55 22.67 -3.66
C LYS A 200 -17.43 23.41 -4.42
N ARG A 201 -16.21 23.28 -3.99
CA ARG A 201 -14.99 23.85 -4.61
C ARG A 201 -14.58 23.03 -5.83
#